data_ca63a7a697835e8d1b037a757074d310
#
_entry.id   ca63a7a697835e8d1b037a757074d310
#
_cell.length_a   1.000
_cell.length_b   1.000
_cell.length_c   1.000
_cell.angle_alpha   90.00
_cell.angle_beta   90.00
_cell.angle_gamma   90.00
#
_symmetry.space_group_name_H-M   'P 1'
#
loop_
_entity.id
_entity.type
_entity.pdbx_description
1 polymer ?
#
loop_
_entity_poly.entity_id
_entity_poly.type
_entity_poly.pdbx_seq_one_letter_code
_entity_poly.pdbx_strand_id
1 'polypeptide(L)'
;MSVFAFYLFAVCVIAGGLFTVISRNPVHSVLWLILSFLSAAGLFVLLGAEFVAMLLIIVYVGAVAVLFLFVVMMLDVDFAELKAEMAKYMPLALLIGIVILMQFVLAFGAWETNAAADGLRTQVTDTDVSNTAALGLILYDEYFLLFQLSGLILLVAMIGAIVLTLRHRGDVKRQDVVAQMMRDPAKAMELHDVKPGQGL
;
A
#
# COMPACT_ATOMS: atom_id res chain seq x y z
N MET A 1 -32.28 4.32 -7.76
CA MET A 1 -31.33 3.34 -7.18
C MET A 1 -29.92 3.90 -7.11
N SER A 2 -29.35 4.49 -8.19
CA SER A 2 -27.99 5.03 -8.23
C SER A 2 -27.72 6.16 -7.21
N VAL A 3 -28.65 7.09 -7.02
CA VAL A 3 -28.52 8.19 -6.05
C VAL A 3 -28.42 7.68 -4.60
N PHE A 4 -29.24 6.71 -4.24
CA PHE A 4 -29.18 6.11 -2.90
C PHE A 4 -27.84 5.39 -2.66
N ALA A 5 -27.38 4.62 -3.64
CA ALA A 5 -26.09 3.93 -3.57
C ALA A 5 -24.93 4.93 -3.45
N PHE A 6 -24.98 6.03 -4.20
CA PHE A 6 -24.00 7.10 -4.12
C PHE A 6 -23.88 7.68 -2.70
N TYR A 7 -25.00 8.11 -2.10
CA TYR A 7 -24.95 8.68 -0.75
C TYR A 7 -24.51 7.65 0.31
N LEU A 8 -24.91 6.41 0.16
CA LEU A 8 -24.49 5.34 1.07
C LEU A 8 -22.97 5.16 1.02
N PHE A 9 -22.39 5.01 -0.15
CA PHE A 9 -20.93 4.89 -0.29
C PHE A 9 -20.20 6.16 0.11
N ALA A 10 -20.71 7.35 -0.23
CA ALA A 10 -20.12 8.63 0.15
C ALA A 10 -20.04 8.80 1.68
N VAL A 11 -21.12 8.48 2.40
CA VAL A 11 -21.12 8.51 3.87
C VAL A 11 -20.13 7.50 4.44
N CYS A 12 -20.08 6.29 3.88
CA CYS A 12 -19.14 5.26 4.33
C CYS A 12 -17.67 5.67 4.09
N VAL A 13 -17.35 6.32 2.96
CA VAL A 13 -15.99 6.84 2.68
C VAL A 13 -15.60 7.90 3.71
N ILE A 14 -16.47 8.88 3.93
CA ILE A 14 -16.19 9.99 4.85
C ILE A 14 -16.08 9.47 6.29
N ALA A 15 -17.03 8.66 6.74
CA ALA A 15 -17.02 8.06 8.07
C ALA A 15 -15.81 7.14 8.27
N GLY A 16 -15.51 6.28 7.29
CA GLY A 16 -14.36 5.41 7.31
C GLY A 16 -13.05 6.18 7.38
N GLY A 17 -12.87 7.23 6.57
CA GLY A 17 -11.71 8.11 6.61
C GLY A 17 -11.57 8.82 7.96
N LEU A 18 -12.65 9.36 8.49
CA LEU A 18 -12.66 10.04 9.80
C LEU A 18 -12.29 9.08 10.94
N PHE A 19 -12.91 7.90 10.99
CA PHE A 19 -12.62 6.91 12.02
C PHE A 19 -11.24 6.30 11.90
N THR A 20 -10.66 6.23 10.70
CA THR A 20 -9.26 5.83 10.49
C THR A 20 -8.32 6.74 11.29
N VAL A 21 -8.56 8.03 11.32
CA VAL A 21 -7.72 9.02 12.03
C VAL A 21 -8.01 9.08 13.52
N ILE A 22 -9.29 8.98 13.91
CA ILE A 22 -9.73 9.15 15.32
C ILE A 22 -9.51 7.87 16.13
N SER A 23 -9.48 6.71 15.49
CA SER A 23 -9.39 5.41 16.18
C SER A 23 -8.15 5.33 17.08
N ARG A 24 -8.37 4.86 18.31
CA ARG A 24 -7.30 4.71 19.30
C ARG A 24 -6.47 3.45 19.06
N ASN A 25 -7.12 2.42 18.54
CA ASN A 25 -6.49 1.16 18.25
C ASN A 25 -6.08 1.14 16.78
N PRO A 26 -4.78 0.95 16.47
CA PRO A 26 -4.32 0.99 15.09
C PRO A 26 -4.91 -0.13 14.22
N VAL A 27 -5.26 -1.29 14.80
CA VAL A 27 -5.94 -2.36 14.09
C VAL A 27 -7.34 -1.90 13.62
N HIS A 28 -8.10 -1.25 14.50
CA HIS A 28 -9.41 -0.69 14.13
C HIS A 28 -9.26 0.43 13.09
N SER A 29 -8.20 1.24 13.18
CA SER A 29 -7.89 2.27 12.18
C SER A 29 -7.74 1.67 10.78
N VAL A 30 -6.99 0.59 10.65
CA VAL A 30 -6.80 -0.10 9.36
C VAL A 30 -8.12 -0.72 8.86
N LEU A 31 -8.94 -1.27 9.74
CA LEU A 31 -10.26 -1.80 9.34
C LEU A 31 -11.18 -0.70 8.79
N TRP A 32 -11.19 0.49 9.39
CA TRP A 32 -11.91 1.65 8.87
C TRP A 32 -11.36 2.13 7.53
N LEU A 33 -10.03 2.07 7.36
CA LEU A 33 -9.37 2.38 6.10
C LEU A 33 -9.79 1.42 4.99
N ILE A 34 -9.87 0.11 5.28
CA ILE A 34 -10.36 -0.90 4.36
C ILE A 34 -11.80 -0.60 3.93
N LEU A 35 -12.68 -0.28 4.87
CA LEU A 35 -14.06 0.08 4.59
C LEU A 35 -14.14 1.33 3.69
N SER A 36 -13.30 2.32 3.95
CA SER A 36 -13.22 3.54 3.13
C SER A 36 -12.81 3.23 1.69
N PHE A 37 -11.77 2.44 1.48
CA PHE A 37 -11.34 2.05 0.13
C PHE A 37 -12.39 1.20 -0.60
N LEU A 38 -13.04 0.27 0.10
CA LEU A 38 -14.08 -0.56 -0.50
C LEU A 38 -15.27 0.29 -0.94
N SER A 39 -15.66 1.26 -0.11
CA SER A 39 -16.74 2.20 -0.45
C SER A 39 -16.36 3.15 -1.58
N ALA A 40 -15.10 3.61 -1.62
CA ALA A 40 -14.59 4.40 -2.73
C ALA A 40 -14.59 3.61 -4.06
N ALA A 41 -14.22 2.32 -4.02
CA ALA A 41 -14.35 1.44 -5.18
C ALA A 41 -15.79 1.36 -5.67
N GLY A 42 -16.77 1.29 -4.76
CA GLY A 42 -18.19 1.35 -5.10
C GLY A 42 -18.59 2.64 -5.82
N LEU A 43 -18.03 3.79 -5.42
CA LEU A 43 -18.24 5.07 -6.11
C LEU A 43 -17.62 5.06 -7.53
N PHE A 44 -16.43 4.45 -7.71
CA PHE A 44 -15.83 4.30 -9.05
C PHE A 44 -16.66 3.39 -9.96
N VAL A 45 -17.26 2.34 -9.44
CA VAL A 45 -18.21 1.50 -10.21
C VAL A 45 -19.42 2.31 -10.64
N LEU A 46 -19.98 3.16 -9.77
CA LEU A 46 -21.11 4.03 -10.11
C LEU A 46 -20.76 5.07 -11.19
N LEU A 47 -19.49 5.44 -11.30
CA LEU A 47 -18.96 6.33 -12.35
C LEU A 47 -18.63 5.59 -13.67
N GLY A 48 -18.80 4.26 -13.73
CA GLY A 48 -18.41 3.46 -14.88
C GLY A 48 -16.91 3.21 -15.01
N ALA A 49 -16.12 3.56 -13.99
CA ALA A 49 -14.68 3.31 -13.94
C ALA A 49 -14.36 1.95 -13.28
N GLU A 50 -14.84 0.88 -13.88
CA GLU A 50 -14.77 -0.48 -13.34
C GLU A 50 -13.31 -0.96 -13.15
N PHE A 51 -12.43 -0.66 -14.09
CA PHE A 51 -11.01 -1.04 -14.01
C PHE A 51 -10.34 -0.40 -12.81
N VAL A 52 -10.54 0.89 -12.59
CA VAL A 52 -9.96 1.63 -11.47
C VAL A 52 -10.52 1.13 -10.14
N ALA A 53 -11.82 0.81 -10.09
CA ALA A 53 -12.46 0.23 -8.91
C ALA A 53 -11.82 -1.11 -8.51
N MET A 54 -11.64 -2.01 -9.48
CA MET A 54 -11.01 -3.31 -9.25
C MET A 54 -9.54 -3.17 -8.83
N LEU A 55 -8.80 -2.26 -9.45
CA LEU A 55 -7.43 -1.96 -9.10
C LEU A 55 -7.32 -1.45 -7.66
N LEU A 56 -8.24 -0.59 -7.23
CA LEU A 56 -8.31 -0.08 -5.86
C LEU A 56 -8.56 -1.21 -4.86
N ILE A 57 -9.45 -2.15 -5.15
CA ILE A 57 -9.70 -3.30 -4.29
C ILE A 57 -8.48 -4.22 -4.23
N ILE A 58 -7.91 -4.60 -5.38
CA ILE A 58 -6.82 -5.57 -5.43
C ILE A 58 -5.55 -5.00 -4.79
N VAL A 59 -5.17 -3.77 -5.11
CA VAL A 59 -3.91 -3.18 -4.65
C VAL A 59 -4.06 -2.54 -3.28
N TYR A 60 -5.02 -1.62 -3.10
CA TYR A 60 -5.13 -0.88 -1.85
C TYR A 60 -5.71 -1.71 -0.72
N VAL A 61 -6.77 -2.47 -0.97
CA VAL A 61 -7.36 -3.34 0.06
C VAL A 61 -6.57 -4.64 0.17
N GLY A 62 -6.30 -5.33 -0.95
CA GLY A 62 -5.70 -6.65 -0.95
C GLY A 62 -4.20 -6.68 -0.61
N ALA A 63 -3.42 -5.68 -1.01
CA ALA A 63 -1.98 -5.64 -0.74
C ALA A 63 -1.64 -4.63 0.37
N VAL A 64 -1.97 -3.35 0.19
CA VAL A 64 -1.48 -2.28 1.08
C VAL A 64 -2.14 -2.32 2.46
N ALA A 65 -3.46 -2.36 2.52
CA ALA A 65 -4.16 -2.34 3.82
C ALA A 65 -3.91 -3.63 4.61
N VAL A 66 -3.83 -4.78 3.95
CA VAL A 66 -3.46 -6.06 4.60
C VAL A 66 -2.02 -6.02 5.11
N LEU A 67 -1.08 -5.46 4.33
CA LEU A 67 0.29 -5.24 4.80
C LEU A 67 0.31 -4.39 6.06
N PHE A 68 -0.41 -3.26 6.08
CA PHE A 68 -0.54 -2.41 7.26
C PHE A 68 -1.11 -3.17 8.46
N LEU A 69 -2.13 -3.99 8.23
CA LEU A 69 -2.73 -4.80 9.29
C LEU A 69 -1.69 -5.73 9.93
N PHE A 70 -0.91 -6.43 9.11
CA PHE A 70 0.15 -7.31 9.62
C PHE A 70 1.24 -6.53 10.36
N VAL A 71 1.71 -5.43 9.81
CA VAL A 71 2.75 -4.60 10.43
C VAL A 71 2.29 -4.08 11.79
N VAL A 72 1.08 -3.53 11.86
CA VAL A 72 0.52 -2.98 13.10
C VAL A 72 0.28 -4.06 14.15
N MET A 73 -0.09 -5.26 13.74
CA MET A 73 -0.29 -6.40 14.65
C MET A 73 1.04 -6.96 15.18
N MET A 74 2.13 -6.85 14.39
CA MET A 74 3.46 -7.33 14.79
C MET A 74 4.29 -6.31 15.57
N LEU A 75 3.91 -5.01 15.50
CA LEU A 75 4.58 -3.96 16.26
C LEU A 75 4.05 -3.93 17.69
N ASP A 76 4.92 -4.31 18.64
CA ASP A 76 4.69 -4.14 20.08
C ASP A 76 5.10 -2.70 20.47
N VAL A 77 4.25 -1.72 20.12
CA VAL A 77 4.49 -0.30 20.42
C VAL A 77 3.47 0.18 21.44
N ASP A 78 3.96 0.81 22.51
CA ASP A 78 3.09 1.48 23.47
C ASP A 78 2.53 2.79 22.88
N PHE A 79 1.33 2.69 22.32
CA PHE A 79 0.63 3.83 21.72
C PHE A 79 0.23 4.92 22.71
N ALA A 80 0.29 4.66 24.01
CA ALA A 80 -0.03 5.64 25.03
C ALA A 80 1.06 6.72 25.17
N GLU A 81 2.33 6.34 25.06
CA GLU A 81 3.46 7.28 25.06
C GLU A 81 3.47 8.18 23.81
N LEU A 82 3.25 7.59 22.62
CA LEU A 82 3.18 8.35 21.37
C LEU A 82 2.08 9.41 21.39
N LYS A 83 0.97 9.14 22.08
CA LYS A 83 -0.16 10.05 22.16
C LYS A 83 0.11 11.30 23.00
N ALA A 84 0.92 11.20 24.02
CA ALA A 84 1.29 12.32 24.87
C ALA A 84 2.15 13.35 24.11
N GLU A 85 3.04 12.88 23.24
CA GLU A 85 3.85 13.76 22.38
C GLU A 85 3.04 14.40 21.25
N MET A 86 2.09 13.68 20.67
CA MET A 86 1.22 14.20 19.60
C MET A 86 0.40 15.41 20.02
N ALA A 87 -0.06 15.48 21.27
CA ALA A 87 -0.84 16.61 21.80
C ALA A 87 -0.07 17.94 21.73
N LYS A 88 1.26 17.89 21.84
CA LYS A 88 2.13 19.08 21.76
C LYS A 88 2.14 19.72 20.36
N TYR A 89 2.01 18.91 19.31
CA TYR A 89 2.04 19.37 17.92
C TYR A 89 0.64 19.61 17.32
N MET A 90 -0.41 19.35 18.08
CA MET A 90 -1.80 19.51 17.65
C MET A 90 -2.12 20.90 17.05
N PRO A 91 -1.72 22.05 17.67
CA PRO A 91 -2.03 23.35 17.11
C PRO A 91 -1.35 23.61 15.76
N LEU A 92 -0.12 23.12 15.58
CA LEU A 92 0.60 23.23 14.31
C LEU A 92 -0.05 22.36 13.22
N ALA A 93 -0.43 21.13 13.57
CA ALA A 93 -1.11 20.22 12.66
C ALA A 93 -2.47 20.77 12.20
N LEU A 94 -3.21 21.38 13.11
CA LEU A 94 -4.50 22.02 12.81
C LEU A 94 -4.33 23.23 11.90
N LEU A 95 -3.30 24.04 12.11
CA LEU A 95 -2.98 25.18 11.25
C LEU A 95 -2.67 24.70 9.83
N ILE A 96 -1.81 23.68 9.68
CA ILE A 96 -1.50 23.08 8.38
C ILE A 96 -2.76 22.53 7.72
N GLY A 97 -3.61 21.83 8.48
CA GLY A 97 -4.86 21.28 7.96
C GLY A 97 -5.82 22.37 7.45
N ILE A 98 -5.93 23.51 8.15
CA ILE A 98 -6.74 24.66 7.71
C ILE A 98 -6.17 25.26 6.41
N VAL A 99 -4.85 25.41 6.30
CA VAL A 99 -4.21 25.94 5.08
C VAL A 99 -4.49 25.04 3.90
N ILE A 100 -4.34 23.72 4.05
CA ILE A 100 -4.64 22.75 3.01
C ILE A 100 -6.12 22.79 2.63
N LEU A 101 -7.02 22.82 3.60
CA LEU A 101 -8.45 22.93 3.34
C LEU A 101 -8.79 24.19 2.55
N MET A 102 -8.20 25.33 2.92
CA MET A 102 -8.38 26.61 2.22
C MET A 102 -7.89 26.52 0.77
N GLN A 103 -6.74 25.88 0.52
CA GLN A 103 -6.22 25.65 -0.82
C GLN A 103 -7.20 24.80 -1.66
N PHE A 104 -7.77 23.75 -1.10
CA PHE A 104 -8.78 22.95 -1.80
C PHE A 104 -10.04 23.76 -2.13
N VAL A 105 -10.56 24.53 -1.17
CA VAL A 105 -11.75 25.37 -1.41
C VAL A 105 -11.50 26.38 -2.53
N LEU A 106 -10.32 27.03 -2.54
CA LEU A 106 -9.95 27.96 -3.60
C LEU A 106 -9.77 27.26 -4.96
N ALA A 107 -9.15 26.09 -4.98
CA ALA A 107 -8.96 25.31 -6.20
C ALA A 107 -10.31 24.87 -6.81
N PHE A 108 -11.23 24.40 -5.99
CA PHE A 108 -12.57 24.00 -6.46
C PHE A 108 -13.39 25.21 -6.90
N GLY A 109 -13.33 26.35 -6.20
CA GLY A 109 -14.00 27.57 -6.62
C GLY A 109 -13.48 28.16 -7.95
N ALA A 110 -12.17 28.03 -8.22
CA ALA A 110 -11.57 28.43 -9.47
C ALA A 110 -11.87 27.47 -10.64
N TRP A 111 -12.21 26.22 -10.34
CA TRP A 111 -12.48 25.19 -11.35
C TRP A 111 -13.78 25.43 -12.14
N GLU A 112 -14.77 26.03 -11.52
CA GLU A 112 -16.05 26.36 -12.20
C GLU A 112 -15.90 27.41 -13.32
N THR A 113 -14.79 28.16 -13.33
CA THR A 113 -14.57 29.25 -14.28
C THR A 113 -13.88 28.83 -15.58
N ASN A 114 -13.47 27.56 -15.71
CA ASN A 114 -12.72 27.09 -16.88
C ASN A 114 -13.65 26.35 -17.86
N ALA A 115 -14.19 27.10 -18.85
CA ALA A 115 -15.06 26.55 -19.90
C ALA A 115 -14.43 25.43 -20.74
N ALA A 116 -13.10 25.33 -20.77
CA ALA A 116 -12.38 24.24 -21.44
C ALA A 116 -12.54 22.89 -20.71
N ALA A 117 -12.81 22.90 -19.40
CA ALA A 117 -13.01 21.69 -18.62
C ALA A 117 -14.38 21.02 -18.88
N ASP A 118 -15.38 21.78 -19.32
CA ASP A 118 -16.72 21.24 -19.62
C ASP A 118 -16.71 20.31 -20.83
N GLY A 119 -15.88 20.60 -21.84
CA GLY A 119 -15.72 19.76 -23.03
C GLY A 119 -15.05 18.40 -22.69
N LEU A 120 -14.16 18.36 -21.70
CA LEU A 120 -13.49 17.14 -21.26
C LEU A 120 -14.38 16.26 -20.36
N ARG A 121 -15.30 16.87 -19.60
CA ARG A 121 -16.25 16.16 -18.73
C ARG A 121 -17.35 15.43 -19.52
N THR A 122 -17.67 15.92 -20.72
CA THR A 122 -18.73 15.40 -21.57
C THR A 122 -18.23 14.49 -22.69
N GLN A 123 -16.95 14.16 -22.75
CA GLN A 123 -16.45 13.12 -23.64
C GLN A 123 -17.08 11.78 -23.23
N VAL A 124 -18.11 11.41 -23.97
CA VAL A 124 -18.77 10.10 -23.84
C VAL A 124 -17.74 9.05 -24.23
N THR A 125 -17.32 8.26 -23.27
CA THR A 125 -16.53 7.05 -23.56
C THR A 125 -17.36 6.18 -24.50
N ASP A 126 -16.76 5.77 -25.62
CA ASP A 126 -17.43 4.95 -26.64
C ASP A 126 -18.06 3.73 -25.95
N THR A 127 -19.39 3.63 -26.00
CA THR A 127 -20.16 2.62 -25.25
C THR A 127 -20.00 1.21 -25.81
N ASP A 128 -19.38 1.08 -27.00
CA ASP A 128 -19.19 -0.21 -27.66
C ASP A 128 -17.95 -0.98 -27.16
N VAL A 129 -17.06 -0.30 -26.39
CA VAL A 129 -15.83 -0.89 -25.87
C VAL A 129 -15.88 -0.93 -24.34
N SER A 130 -15.51 -2.07 -23.73
CA SER A 130 -15.44 -2.15 -22.27
C SER A 130 -14.42 -1.17 -21.70
N ASN A 131 -14.69 -0.61 -20.50
CA ASN A 131 -13.80 0.35 -19.83
C ASN A 131 -12.35 -0.17 -19.74
N THR A 132 -12.17 -1.46 -19.47
CA THR A 132 -10.86 -2.09 -19.40
C THR A 132 -10.13 -2.09 -20.74
N ALA A 133 -10.84 -2.39 -21.83
CA ALA A 133 -10.24 -2.39 -23.17
C ALA A 133 -9.90 -0.97 -23.64
N ALA A 134 -10.77 0.00 -23.39
CA ALA A 134 -10.52 1.40 -23.73
C ALA A 134 -9.27 1.94 -23.01
N LEU A 135 -9.14 1.68 -21.70
CA LEU A 135 -7.95 2.04 -20.95
C LEU A 135 -6.70 1.31 -21.43
N GLY A 136 -6.84 0.04 -21.80
CA GLY A 136 -5.72 -0.76 -22.34
C GLY A 136 -5.15 -0.14 -23.61
N LEU A 137 -6.02 0.26 -24.57
CA LEU A 137 -5.59 0.91 -25.80
C LEU A 137 -4.83 2.22 -25.52
N ILE A 138 -5.36 3.06 -24.64
CA ILE A 138 -4.72 4.33 -24.28
C ILE A 138 -3.36 4.09 -23.60
N LEU A 139 -3.29 3.19 -22.64
CA LEU A 139 -2.07 2.93 -21.87
C LEU A 139 -0.95 2.31 -22.71
N TYR A 140 -1.28 1.37 -23.61
CA TYR A 140 -0.29 0.62 -24.36
C TYR A 140 0.06 1.25 -25.70
N ASP A 141 -0.83 2.06 -26.30
CA ASP A 141 -0.55 2.70 -27.59
C ASP A 141 -0.09 4.15 -27.41
N GLU A 142 -0.81 4.96 -26.63
CA GLU A 142 -0.55 6.40 -26.52
C GLU A 142 0.42 6.74 -25.40
N TYR A 143 0.29 6.09 -24.24
CA TYR A 143 1.09 6.35 -23.04
C TYR A 143 2.11 5.23 -22.72
N PHE A 144 2.56 4.49 -23.71
CA PHE A 144 3.50 3.36 -23.57
C PHE A 144 4.76 3.73 -22.79
N LEU A 145 5.34 4.90 -23.05
CA LEU A 145 6.56 5.34 -22.35
C LEU A 145 6.31 5.54 -20.85
N LEU A 146 5.17 6.14 -20.46
CA LEU A 146 4.81 6.34 -19.06
C LEU A 146 4.51 5.00 -18.38
N PHE A 147 3.89 4.08 -19.10
CA PHE A 147 3.65 2.72 -18.62
C PHE A 147 4.98 2.00 -18.32
N GLN A 148 5.96 2.04 -19.22
CA GLN A 148 7.28 1.46 -19.01
C GLN A 148 8.03 2.12 -17.84
N LEU A 149 7.96 3.44 -17.73
CA LEU A 149 8.58 4.18 -16.64
C LEU A 149 7.98 3.77 -15.27
N SER A 150 6.66 3.58 -15.20
CA SER A 150 6.01 3.10 -13.99
C SER A 150 6.48 1.70 -13.59
N GLY A 151 6.71 0.82 -14.55
CA GLY A 151 7.29 -0.51 -14.33
C GLY A 151 8.72 -0.45 -13.76
N LEU A 152 9.55 0.48 -14.26
CA LEU A 152 10.89 0.71 -13.70
C LEU A 152 10.84 1.24 -12.27
N ILE A 153 9.90 2.14 -11.96
CA ILE A 153 9.71 2.64 -10.60
C ILE A 153 9.32 1.50 -9.65
N LEU A 154 8.41 0.63 -10.06
CA LEU A 154 8.03 -0.54 -9.28
C LEU A 154 9.20 -1.51 -9.06
N LEU A 155 10.03 -1.73 -10.09
CA LEU A 155 11.24 -2.55 -9.98
C LEU A 155 12.21 -1.99 -8.94
N VAL A 156 12.48 -0.68 -8.98
CA VAL A 156 13.37 -0.02 -8.01
C VAL A 156 12.78 -0.09 -6.60
N ALA A 157 11.46 0.11 -6.45
CA ALA A 157 10.79 -0.02 -5.16
C ALA A 157 10.90 -1.45 -4.59
N MET A 158 10.73 -2.48 -5.43
CA MET A 158 10.88 -3.87 -5.04
C MET A 158 12.32 -4.19 -4.61
N ILE A 159 13.31 -3.78 -5.39
CA ILE A 159 14.74 -3.97 -5.05
C ILE A 159 15.06 -3.25 -3.74
N GLY A 160 14.59 -2.01 -3.58
CA GLY A 160 14.77 -1.22 -2.35
C GLY A 160 14.19 -1.91 -1.13
N ALA A 161 12.97 -2.43 -1.23
CA ALA A 161 12.33 -3.17 -0.15
C ALA A 161 13.14 -4.43 0.25
N ILE A 162 13.60 -5.20 -0.74
CA ILE A 162 14.41 -6.41 -0.50
C ILE A 162 15.74 -6.05 0.17
N VAL A 163 16.46 -5.05 -0.36
CA VAL A 163 17.78 -4.65 0.15
C VAL A 163 17.69 -4.10 1.58
N LEU A 164 16.68 -3.28 1.88
CA LEU A 164 16.49 -2.69 3.21
C LEU A 164 16.07 -3.73 4.26
N THR A 165 15.34 -4.77 3.87
CA THR A 165 14.91 -5.84 4.78
C THR A 165 15.91 -6.97 4.89
N LEU A 166 16.93 -7.00 4.02
CA LEU A 166 17.93 -8.07 3.98
C LEU A 166 18.83 -8.02 5.23
N ARG A 167 18.62 -8.94 6.13
CA ARG A 167 19.41 -9.08 7.35
C ARG A 167 20.43 -10.19 7.23
N HIS A 168 21.70 -9.83 7.18
CA HIS A 168 22.79 -10.80 7.25
C HIS A 168 23.08 -11.15 8.72
N ARG A 169 22.93 -12.43 9.08
CA ARG A 169 23.38 -12.92 10.39
C ARG A 169 24.89 -13.15 10.33
N GLY A 170 25.67 -12.37 11.09
CA GLY A 170 27.12 -12.53 11.20
C GLY A 170 27.57 -13.78 11.96
N ASP A 171 26.70 -14.29 12.84
CA ASP A 171 27.02 -15.38 13.79
C ASP A 171 26.78 -16.77 13.21
N VAL A 172 26.30 -16.90 11.97
CA VAL A 172 26.03 -18.20 11.35
C VAL A 172 27.25 -18.63 10.54
N LYS A 173 27.83 -19.76 10.90
CA LYS A 173 28.85 -20.43 10.06
C LYS A 173 28.21 -20.77 8.71
N ARG A 174 28.64 -20.08 7.67
CA ARG A 174 28.21 -20.40 6.30
C ARG A 174 28.83 -21.71 5.90
N GLN A 175 28.00 -22.66 5.45
CA GLN A 175 28.47 -23.92 4.93
C GLN A 175 29.05 -23.69 3.52
N ASP A 176 30.25 -24.17 3.29
CA ASP A 176 30.83 -24.26 1.94
C ASP A 176 30.51 -25.65 1.39
N VAL A 177 29.50 -25.70 0.53
CA VAL A 177 28.99 -26.96 -0.04
C VAL A 177 30.06 -27.66 -0.86
N VAL A 178 30.88 -26.90 -1.60
CA VAL A 178 31.95 -27.48 -2.43
C VAL A 178 33.05 -28.09 -1.58
N ALA A 179 33.49 -27.38 -0.54
CA ALA A 179 34.48 -27.91 0.41
C ALA A 179 33.97 -29.14 1.16
N GLN A 180 32.67 -29.22 1.47
CA GLN A 180 32.05 -30.39 2.08
C GLN A 180 31.98 -31.58 1.14
N MET A 181 31.63 -31.35 -0.14
CA MET A 181 31.57 -32.42 -1.16
C MET A 181 32.95 -32.97 -1.49
N MET A 182 33.97 -32.12 -1.48
CA MET A 182 35.37 -32.52 -1.81
C MET A 182 36.18 -32.93 -0.57
N ARG A 183 35.55 -33.13 0.56
CA ARG A 183 36.23 -33.48 1.81
C ARG A 183 36.81 -34.87 1.73
N ASP A 184 38.12 -34.97 1.93
CA ASP A 184 38.82 -36.23 1.96
C ASP A 184 38.42 -37.06 3.21
N PRO A 185 37.88 -38.27 3.06
CA PRO A 185 37.48 -39.10 4.22
C PRO A 185 38.60 -39.35 5.23
N ALA A 186 39.85 -39.45 4.76
CA ALA A 186 41.03 -39.68 5.59
C ALA A 186 41.33 -38.48 6.52
N LYS A 187 40.92 -37.27 6.12
CA LYS A 187 41.07 -36.03 6.96
C LYS A 187 39.81 -35.68 7.76
N ALA A 188 38.70 -36.38 7.49
CA ALA A 188 37.42 -36.10 8.12
C ALA A 188 37.16 -36.93 9.41
N MET A 189 37.89 -38.05 9.55
CA MET A 189 37.74 -38.96 10.67
C MET A 189 39.08 -39.11 11.41
N GLU A 190 39.06 -38.92 12.71
CA GLU A 190 40.18 -39.18 13.62
C GLU A 190 39.75 -40.28 14.59
N LEU A 191 40.53 -41.32 14.65
CA LEU A 191 40.28 -42.44 15.58
C LEU A 191 40.88 -42.08 16.94
N HIS A 192 40.02 -41.88 17.94
CA HIS A 192 40.43 -41.73 19.35
C HIS A 192 40.13 -42.99 20.12
N ASP A 193 41.13 -43.45 20.90
CA ASP A 193 40.96 -44.57 21.80
C ASP A 193 40.30 -44.08 23.11
N VAL A 194 39.00 -44.25 23.22
CA VAL A 194 38.18 -43.73 24.34
C VAL A 194 37.78 -44.87 25.26
N LYS A 195 38.03 -44.72 26.57
CA LYS A 195 37.59 -45.70 27.58
C LYS A 195 36.05 -45.64 27.75
N PRO A 196 35.39 -46.77 28.03
CA PRO A 196 33.95 -46.79 28.29
C PRO A 196 33.57 -45.81 29.41
N GLY A 197 32.61 -44.89 29.13
CA GLY A 197 32.16 -43.86 30.08
C GLY A 197 32.88 -42.50 29.98
N GLN A 198 33.89 -42.36 29.15
CA GLN A 198 34.56 -41.10 28.86
C GLN A 198 33.84 -40.42 27.69
N GLY A 199 33.15 -39.28 27.96
CA GLY A 199 32.54 -38.46 26.89
C GLY A 199 33.64 -37.88 25.99
N LEU A 200 33.23 -37.56 24.71
CA LEU A 200 34.04 -36.84 23.74
C LEU A 200 34.18 -35.38 24.08
#